data_fe638c799d2e8eb3a6fb92d3881d2065
#
_entry.id   fe638c799d2e8eb3a6fb92d3881d2065
#
_cell.length_a   1.000
_cell.length_b   1.000
_cell.length_c   1.000
_cell.angle_alpha   90.00
_cell.angle_beta   90.00
_cell.angle_gamma   90.00
#
_symmetry.space_group_name_H-M   'P 1'
#
loop_
_entity.id
_entity.type
_entity.pdbx_description
1 polymer ?
#
loop_
_entity_poly.entity_id
_entity_poly.type
_entity_poly.pdbx_seq_one_letter_code
_entity_poly.pdbx_strand_id
1 'polypeptide(L)'
;MVATDPASGSAKRPLRGESGRWEPPHRRFLKTHLPIDGLPLYDDVKCIHVARDGRDAALSMHNHFTGFSDDQLARFDVIGREDPVISRPYEKPPTDVTAYFRQWIATRPLRGPVEGPPSPHFFDISAGYWSERRRPNVLLVHYADLSNDLQAEMRRVADFLDAAIDDGLWPSLVQAASFQAMRASGDAVMPQTKSMFPEGSKRFFNKGVSGRWRGVLADADLASYDRRVRDTVGPGLAAWLEGGRREAGDPRVAPD
;
A
#
# COMPACT_ATOMS: atom_id res chain seq x y z
N MET A 1 -0.58 -14.83 -9.52
CA MET A 1 0.69 -15.34 -8.91
C MET A 1 0.33 -16.56 -8.04
N VAL A 2 0.81 -17.74 -8.39
CA VAL A 2 0.54 -18.98 -7.63
C VAL A 2 1.53 -19.00 -6.47
N ALA A 3 1.01 -19.03 -5.23
CA ALA A 3 1.86 -19.23 -4.06
C ALA A 3 2.37 -20.68 -4.08
N THR A 4 3.67 -20.86 -4.21
CA THR A 4 4.31 -22.16 -4.05
C THR A 4 4.69 -22.36 -2.58
N ASP A 5 4.35 -23.51 -2.04
CA ASP A 5 4.81 -23.97 -0.72
C ASP A 5 6.32 -24.20 -0.78
N PRO A 6 7.14 -23.53 0.04
CA PRO A 6 8.60 -23.65 -0.03
C PRO A 6 9.16 -25.01 0.44
N ALA A 7 8.33 -25.87 1.00
CA ALA A 7 8.77 -27.16 1.56
C ALA A 7 8.58 -28.38 0.64
N SER A 8 7.89 -28.24 -0.49
CA SER A 8 7.74 -29.35 -1.45
C SER A 8 7.74 -28.82 -2.87
N GLY A 9 8.76 -29.16 -3.65
CA GLY A 9 8.89 -28.81 -5.07
C GLY A 9 7.88 -29.49 -6.01
N SER A 10 6.70 -29.83 -5.54
CA SER A 10 5.58 -30.41 -6.30
C SER A 10 4.39 -29.48 -6.21
N ALA A 11 4.00 -28.90 -7.34
CA ALA A 11 2.74 -28.18 -7.46
C ALA A 11 1.59 -29.12 -7.09
N LYS A 12 0.97 -28.92 -5.92
CA LYS A 12 -0.22 -29.69 -5.52
C LYS A 12 -1.33 -29.41 -6.52
N ARG A 13 -1.87 -30.47 -7.15
CA ARG A 13 -3.07 -30.37 -7.99
C ARG A 13 -4.19 -29.71 -7.17
N PRO A 14 -4.92 -28.76 -7.74
CA PRO A 14 -6.04 -28.14 -7.03
C PRO A 14 -7.04 -29.20 -6.61
N LEU A 15 -7.44 -29.16 -5.34
CA LEU A 15 -8.53 -29.99 -4.84
C LEU A 15 -9.83 -29.49 -5.47
N ARG A 16 -10.59 -30.39 -6.09
CA ARG A 16 -11.98 -30.10 -6.50
C ARG A 16 -12.87 -30.44 -5.32
N GLY A 17 -13.62 -29.46 -4.82
CA GLY A 17 -14.71 -29.70 -3.88
C GLY A 17 -15.84 -30.52 -4.53
N GLU A 18 -16.77 -31.03 -3.72
CA GLU A 18 -17.94 -31.79 -4.18
C GLU A 18 -18.79 -31.05 -5.24
N SER A 19 -18.72 -29.71 -5.25
CA SER A 19 -19.38 -28.83 -6.23
C SER A 19 -18.67 -28.77 -7.59
N GLY A 20 -17.51 -29.44 -7.76
CA GLY A 20 -16.66 -29.33 -8.96
C GLY A 20 -15.92 -28.00 -9.08
N ARG A 21 -16.11 -27.06 -8.16
CA ARG A 21 -15.37 -25.80 -8.06
C ARG A 21 -13.99 -26.04 -7.43
N TRP A 22 -13.02 -25.24 -7.85
CA TRP A 22 -11.72 -25.23 -7.21
C TRP A 22 -11.83 -24.55 -5.84
N GLU A 23 -11.61 -25.29 -4.77
CA GLU A 23 -11.59 -24.79 -3.41
C GLU A 23 -10.12 -24.79 -2.91
N PRO A 24 -9.52 -23.62 -2.70
CA PRO A 24 -8.17 -23.57 -2.13
C PRO A 24 -8.21 -24.02 -0.66
N PRO A 25 -7.13 -24.66 -0.18
CA PRO A 25 -7.05 -25.11 1.21
C PRO A 25 -6.96 -23.94 2.23
N HIS A 26 -6.83 -22.72 1.73
CA HIS A 26 -6.77 -21.50 2.55
C HIS A 26 -7.46 -20.33 1.84
N ARG A 27 -7.83 -19.32 2.59
CA ARG A 27 -8.40 -18.08 2.04
C ARG A 27 -7.43 -17.43 1.06
N ARG A 28 -7.92 -17.07 -0.11
CA ARG A 28 -7.15 -16.30 -1.10
C ARG A 28 -7.18 -14.82 -0.74
N PHE A 29 -6.08 -14.15 -1.02
CA PHE A 29 -6.02 -12.68 -1.01
C PHE A 29 -5.32 -12.18 -2.27
N LEU A 30 -5.71 -10.99 -2.70
CA LEU A 30 -5.11 -10.29 -3.83
C LEU A 30 -4.63 -8.93 -3.33
N LYS A 31 -3.43 -8.55 -3.72
CA LYS A 31 -2.93 -7.19 -3.54
C LYS A 31 -3.11 -6.44 -4.85
N THR A 32 -3.66 -5.25 -4.78
CA THR A 32 -3.82 -4.36 -5.93
C THR A 32 -3.41 -2.93 -5.58
N HIS A 33 -3.10 -2.12 -6.59
CA HIS A 33 -2.95 -0.68 -6.50
C HIS A 33 -4.07 0.05 -7.28
N LEU A 34 -5.08 -0.70 -7.73
CA LEU A 34 -6.20 -0.11 -8.45
C LEU A 34 -7.07 0.75 -7.53
N PRO A 35 -7.62 1.85 -8.03
CA PRO A 35 -8.68 2.57 -7.37
C PRO A 35 -9.92 1.67 -7.23
N ILE A 36 -10.80 2.01 -6.29
CA ILE A 36 -11.91 1.13 -5.93
C ILE A 36 -12.93 0.96 -7.07
N ASP A 37 -13.10 1.97 -7.91
CA ASP A 37 -13.95 1.95 -9.11
C ASP A 37 -13.39 1.06 -10.24
N GLY A 38 -12.11 0.69 -10.17
CA GLY A 38 -11.47 -0.31 -11.02
C GLY A 38 -11.63 -1.75 -10.51
N LEU A 39 -12.33 -1.96 -9.38
CA LEU A 39 -12.52 -3.27 -8.77
C LEU A 39 -13.98 -3.67 -8.78
N PRO A 40 -14.31 -4.93 -9.06
CA PRO A 40 -15.65 -5.45 -8.80
C PRO A 40 -15.85 -5.58 -7.27
N LEU A 41 -16.64 -4.68 -6.69
CA LEU A 41 -16.99 -4.72 -5.27
C LEU A 41 -18.14 -5.70 -5.03
N TYR A 42 -17.83 -6.98 -4.93
CA TYR A 42 -18.79 -7.99 -4.50
C TYR A 42 -18.99 -7.90 -2.99
N ASP A 43 -20.24 -8.10 -2.51
CA ASP A 43 -20.56 -7.99 -1.09
C ASP A 43 -19.93 -9.09 -0.23
N ASP A 44 -19.61 -10.23 -0.83
CA ASP A 44 -18.92 -11.37 -0.20
C ASP A 44 -17.38 -11.26 -0.23
N VAL A 45 -16.85 -10.26 -0.91
CA VAL A 45 -15.39 -10.00 -0.96
C VAL A 45 -15.03 -8.88 0.00
N LYS A 46 -14.18 -9.18 0.97
CA LYS A 46 -13.68 -8.20 1.94
C LYS A 46 -12.51 -7.41 1.37
N CYS A 47 -12.62 -6.09 1.40
CA CYS A 47 -11.61 -5.16 0.92
C CYS A 47 -10.94 -4.45 2.11
N ILE A 48 -9.61 -4.43 2.13
CA ILE A 48 -8.82 -3.68 3.11
C ILE A 48 -8.01 -2.63 2.36
N HIS A 49 -8.27 -1.36 2.66
CA HIS A 49 -7.46 -0.25 2.17
C HIS A 49 -6.47 0.19 3.24
N VAL A 50 -5.19 0.19 2.91
CA VAL A 50 -4.13 0.63 3.81
C VAL A 50 -3.61 1.99 3.34
N ALA A 51 -3.70 2.99 4.20
CA ALA A 51 -3.19 4.33 3.93
C ALA A 51 -2.20 4.81 5.01
N ARG A 52 -1.61 5.96 4.74
CA ARG A 52 -0.73 6.68 5.67
C ARG A 52 -0.72 8.17 5.32
N ASP A 53 -0.04 8.98 6.15
CA ASP A 53 0.22 10.39 5.84
C ASP A 53 0.84 10.53 4.44
N GLY A 54 0.21 11.34 3.58
CA GLY A 54 0.62 11.51 2.18
C GLY A 54 2.04 12.08 2.04
N ARG A 55 2.48 12.90 2.98
CA ARG A 55 3.85 13.44 3.01
C ARG A 55 4.88 12.31 3.22
N ASP A 56 4.59 11.41 4.16
CA ASP A 56 5.43 10.23 4.39
C ASP A 56 5.33 9.21 3.25
N ALA A 57 4.15 9.09 2.63
CA ALA A 57 3.96 8.24 1.46
C ALA A 57 4.83 8.71 0.30
N ALA A 58 4.83 10.01 0.00
CA ALA A 58 5.67 10.59 -1.05
C ALA A 58 7.16 10.36 -0.80
N LEU A 59 7.65 10.60 0.42
CA LEU A 59 9.05 10.34 0.77
C LEU A 59 9.41 8.84 0.68
N SER A 60 8.46 7.98 1.01
CA SER A 60 8.64 6.53 0.89
C SER A 60 8.69 6.09 -0.57
N MET A 61 7.83 6.64 -1.41
CA MET A 61 7.82 6.38 -2.85
C MET A 61 9.09 6.88 -3.52
N HIS A 62 9.57 8.08 -3.16
CA HIS A 62 10.86 8.58 -3.63
C HIS A 62 12.00 7.59 -3.32
N ASN A 63 12.08 7.11 -2.06
CA ASN A 63 13.06 6.11 -1.68
C ASN A 63 12.93 4.81 -2.49
N HIS A 64 11.69 4.37 -2.76
CA HIS A 64 11.41 3.18 -3.53
C HIS A 64 11.87 3.33 -4.99
N PHE A 65 11.44 4.38 -5.67
CA PHE A 65 11.71 4.59 -7.08
C PHE A 65 13.17 4.93 -7.38
N THR A 66 13.85 5.68 -6.51
CA THR A 66 15.29 5.98 -6.67
C THR A 66 16.19 4.79 -6.34
N GLY A 67 15.63 3.73 -5.75
CA GLY A 67 16.37 2.53 -5.36
C GLY A 67 16.36 1.41 -6.39
N PHE A 68 15.62 1.53 -7.50
CA PHE A 68 15.57 0.46 -8.51
C PHE A 68 16.94 0.17 -9.12
N SER A 69 17.19 -1.14 -9.37
CA SER A 69 18.35 -1.59 -10.13
C SER A 69 18.27 -1.16 -11.59
N ASP A 70 19.42 -1.09 -12.29
CA ASP A 70 19.46 -0.78 -13.72
C ASP A 70 18.66 -1.81 -14.54
N ASP A 71 18.69 -3.09 -14.16
CA ASP A 71 17.89 -4.13 -14.81
C ASP A 71 16.38 -3.88 -14.64
N GLN A 72 15.94 -3.42 -13.46
CA GLN A 72 14.53 -3.09 -13.23
C GLN A 72 14.13 -1.85 -14.03
N LEU A 73 14.98 -0.86 -14.12
CA LEU A 73 14.75 0.34 -14.94
C LEU A 73 14.66 0.00 -16.42
N ALA A 74 15.54 -0.86 -16.91
CA ALA A 74 15.50 -1.33 -18.31
C ALA A 74 14.19 -2.07 -18.63
N ARG A 75 13.67 -2.87 -17.68
CA ARG A 75 12.35 -3.51 -17.84
C ARG A 75 11.22 -2.50 -17.94
N PHE A 76 11.24 -1.46 -17.11
CA PHE A 76 10.22 -0.40 -17.19
C PHE A 76 10.31 0.38 -18.50
N ASP A 77 11.50 0.63 -19.00
CA ASP A 77 11.70 1.28 -20.30
C ASP A 77 11.08 0.46 -21.44
N VAL A 78 11.29 -0.86 -21.46
CA VAL A 78 10.69 -1.75 -22.45
C VAL A 78 9.17 -1.72 -22.35
N ILE A 79 8.63 -1.98 -21.15
CA ILE A 79 7.17 -1.99 -20.92
C ILE A 79 6.56 -0.64 -21.28
N GLY A 80 7.19 0.46 -20.85
CA GLY A 80 6.69 1.80 -21.14
C GLY A 80 6.65 2.16 -22.63
N ARG A 81 7.56 1.62 -23.44
CA ARG A 81 7.59 1.83 -24.90
C ARG A 81 6.62 0.94 -25.65
N GLU A 82 6.43 -0.29 -25.17
CA GLU A 82 5.55 -1.27 -25.81
C GLU A 82 4.07 -1.05 -25.47
N ASP A 83 3.77 -0.42 -24.33
CA ASP A 83 2.41 -0.12 -23.93
C ASP A 83 1.83 1.02 -24.79
N PRO A 84 0.71 0.81 -25.52
CA PRO A 84 0.16 1.81 -26.43
C PRO A 84 -0.39 3.06 -25.73
N VAL A 85 -0.63 3.00 -24.42
CA VAL A 85 -1.09 4.15 -23.62
C VAL A 85 0.08 4.97 -23.11
N ILE A 86 1.12 4.31 -22.61
CA ILE A 86 2.31 4.97 -22.06
C ILE A 86 3.19 5.49 -23.21
N SER A 87 3.55 4.64 -24.16
CA SER A 87 4.32 4.95 -25.39
C SER A 87 5.61 5.76 -25.18
N ARG A 88 6.21 5.69 -23.99
CA ARG A 88 7.41 6.45 -23.63
C ARG A 88 8.30 5.67 -22.66
N PRO A 89 9.61 5.98 -22.62
CA PRO A 89 10.53 5.43 -21.65
C PRO A 89 10.13 5.77 -20.22
N TYR A 90 10.59 4.97 -19.28
CA TYR A 90 10.44 5.26 -17.86
C TYR A 90 11.26 6.52 -17.48
N GLU A 91 10.60 7.48 -16.85
CA GLU A 91 11.25 8.69 -16.35
C GLU A 91 11.73 8.47 -14.91
N LYS A 92 13.05 8.54 -14.70
CA LYS A 92 13.61 8.48 -13.35
C LYS A 92 13.14 9.69 -12.54
N PRO A 93 12.73 9.47 -11.28
CA PRO A 93 12.36 10.59 -10.42
C PRO A 93 13.59 11.46 -10.11
N PRO A 94 13.41 12.74 -9.74
CA PRO A 94 14.48 13.57 -9.23
C PRO A 94 15.21 12.89 -8.06
N THR A 95 16.52 13.03 -8.01
CA THR A 95 17.33 12.51 -6.89
C THR A 95 17.07 13.28 -5.60
N ASP A 96 16.77 14.58 -5.70
CA ASP A 96 16.37 15.41 -4.58
C ASP A 96 14.93 15.13 -4.18
N VAL A 97 14.73 14.78 -2.91
CA VAL A 97 13.43 14.38 -2.38
C VAL A 97 12.41 15.52 -2.35
N THR A 98 12.86 16.77 -2.19
CA THR A 98 11.95 17.92 -2.18
C THR A 98 11.51 18.28 -3.58
N ALA A 99 12.40 18.17 -4.57
CA ALA A 99 12.04 18.32 -5.97
C ALA A 99 11.03 17.22 -6.40
N TYR A 100 11.25 15.98 -5.98
CA TYR A 100 10.30 14.89 -6.21
C TYR A 100 8.94 15.18 -5.54
N PHE A 101 8.95 15.62 -4.28
CA PHE A 101 7.72 15.95 -3.55
C PHE A 101 6.90 17.04 -4.27
N ARG A 102 7.56 18.09 -4.77
CA ARG A 102 6.91 19.17 -5.53
C ARG A 102 6.29 18.67 -6.84
N GLN A 103 6.98 17.78 -7.57
CA GLN A 103 6.41 17.12 -8.74
C GLN A 103 5.20 16.26 -8.37
N TRP A 104 5.36 15.42 -7.33
CA TRP A 104 4.31 14.52 -6.86
C TRP A 104 3.03 15.28 -6.47
N ILE A 105 3.15 16.41 -5.75
CA ILE A 105 2.00 17.21 -5.32
C ILE A 105 1.37 18.01 -6.48
N ALA A 106 2.17 18.41 -7.46
CA ALA A 106 1.70 19.18 -8.63
C ALA A 106 1.04 18.29 -9.68
N THR A 107 1.38 17.01 -9.72
CA THR A 107 0.87 16.08 -10.73
C THR A 107 -0.63 15.86 -10.55
N ARG A 108 -1.38 16.02 -11.64
CA ARG A 108 -2.81 15.70 -11.70
C ARG A 108 -2.99 14.27 -12.16
N PRO A 109 -4.08 13.58 -11.75
CA PRO A 109 -4.36 12.23 -12.22
C PRO A 109 -4.36 12.21 -13.75
N LEU A 110 -3.60 11.28 -14.31
CA LEU A 110 -3.83 10.87 -15.69
C LEU A 110 -5.10 10.02 -15.69
N ARG A 111 -5.95 10.16 -16.69
CA ARG A 111 -7.09 9.27 -16.87
C ARG A 111 -6.55 7.89 -17.26
N GLY A 112 -6.63 6.95 -16.33
CA GLY A 112 -6.19 5.56 -16.52
C GLY A 112 -5.27 5.06 -15.41
N PRO A 113 -5.12 3.75 -15.25
CA PRO A 113 -4.24 3.13 -14.28
C PRO A 113 -2.79 3.25 -14.76
N VAL A 114 -2.11 4.31 -14.35
CA VAL A 114 -0.67 4.47 -14.63
C VAL A 114 0.09 4.23 -13.33
N GLU A 115 0.81 3.13 -13.26
CA GLU A 115 1.80 2.89 -12.21
C GLU A 115 3.11 3.57 -12.59
N GLY A 116 3.66 4.34 -11.68
CA GLY A 116 4.96 4.98 -11.86
C GLY A 116 5.10 6.30 -11.11
N PRO A 117 6.32 6.82 -10.99
CA PRO A 117 6.56 8.13 -10.37
C PRO A 117 6.30 9.28 -11.37
N PRO A 118 5.79 10.40 -10.87
CA PRO A 118 5.13 10.54 -9.58
C PRO A 118 3.73 9.90 -9.64
N SER A 119 3.33 9.15 -8.59
CA SER A 119 2.00 8.53 -8.55
C SER A 119 0.93 9.62 -8.34
N PRO A 120 0.11 9.91 -9.34
CA PRO A 120 -0.91 10.96 -9.23
C PRO A 120 -2.16 10.52 -8.46
N HIS A 121 -2.23 9.24 -8.11
CA HIS A 121 -3.46 8.60 -7.65
C HIS A 121 -3.60 8.48 -6.13
N PHE A 122 -2.65 8.98 -5.34
CA PHE A 122 -2.69 8.83 -3.89
C PHE A 122 -4.00 9.33 -3.26
N PHE A 123 -4.38 10.58 -3.56
CA PHE A 123 -5.60 11.18 -3.02
C PHE A 123 -6.86 10.58 -3.64
N ASP A 124 -6.83 10.30 -4.94
CA ASP A 124 -8.00 9.74 -5.65
C ASP A 124 -8.30 8.31 -5.20
N ILE A 125 -7.26 7.47 -5.04
CA ILE A 125 -7.41 6.12 -4.48
C ILE A 125 -7.98 6.21 -3.06
N SER A 126 -7.40 7.06 -2.20
CA SER A 126 -7.86 7.21 -0.83
C SER A 126 -9.30 7.75 -0.75
N ALA A 127 -9.66 8.70 -1.61
CA ALA A 127 -11.02 9.24 -1.69
C ALA A 127 -12.04 8.18 -2.15
N GLY A 128 -11.68 7.37 -3.13
CA GLY A 128 -12.53 6.28 -3.60
C GLY A 128 -12.81 5.25 -2.50
N TYR A 129 -11.78 4.79 -1.77
CA TYR A 129 -12.01 3.89 -0.64
C TYR A 129 -12.72 4.56 0.54
N TRP A 130 -12.50 5.86 0.74
CA TRP A 130 -13.21 6.64 1.75
C TRP A 130 -14.70 6.72 1.48
N SER A 131 -15.13 6.90 0.22
CA SER A 131 -16.56 6.92 -0.14
C SER A 131 -17.28 5.62 0.19
N GLU A 132 -16.57 4.49 0.16
CA GLU A 132 -17.10 3.16 0.45
C GLU A 132 -16.89 2.72 1.92
N ARG A 133 -16.34 3.57 2.79
CA ARG A 133 -15.93 3.26 4.17
C ARG A 133 -17.05 2.74 5.08
N ARG A 134 -18.32 3.05 4.73
CA ARG A 134 -19.49 2.61 5.49
C ARG A 134 -19.99 1.21 5.10
N ARG A 135 -19.47 0.65 4.00
CA ARG A 135 -19.83 -0.73 3.60
C ARG A 135 -19.28 -1.76 4.61
N PRO A 136 -20.07 -2.79 4.93
CA PRO A 136 -19.65 -3.81 5.91
C PRO A 136 -18.43 -4.62 5.45
N ASN A 137 -18.20 -4.70 4.14
CA ASN A 137 -17.10 -5.43 3.52
C ASN A 137 -15.89 -4.55 3.14
N VAL A 138 -15.84 -3.30 3.62
CA VAL A 138 -14.69 -2.39 3.43
C VAL A 138 -14.10 -2.00 4.79
N LEU A 139 -12.79 -2.18 4.93
CA LEU A 139 -12.04 -1.79 6.12
C LEU A 139 -10.93 -0.81 5.75
N LEU A 140 -10.88 0.33 6.42
CA LEU A 140 -9.78 1.27 6.32
C LEU A 140 -8.78 1.05 7.45
N VAL A 141 -7.51 0.92 7.11
CA VAL A 141 -6.39 0.70 8.04
C VAL A 141 -5.37 1.81 7.81
N HIS A 142 -4.86 2.40 8.87
CA HIS A 142 -3.87 3.46 8.76
C HIS A 142 -2.52 3.03 9.34
N TYR A 143 -1.45 3.38 8.65
CA TYR A 143 -0.09 2.99 9.04
C TYR A 143 0.30 3.50 10.43
N ALA A 144 -0.15 4.70 10.83
CA ALA A 144 0.12 5.25 12.15
C ALA A 144 -0.55 4.40 13.24
N ASP A 145 -1.78 3.93 13.03
CA ASP A 145 -2.47 3.05 13.97
C ASP A 145 -1.73 1.72 14.14
N LEU A 146 -1.33 1.08 13.02
CA LEU A 146 -0.49 -0.13 13.04
C LEU A 146 0.84 0.07 13.78
N SER A 147 1.47 1.24 13.58
CA SER A 147 2.76 1.55 14.22
C SER A 147 2.61 1.82 15.72
N ASN A 148 1.45 2.32 16.15
CA ASN A 148 1.17 2.63 17.56
C ASN A 148 0.73 1.40 18.35
N ASP A 149 -0.14 0.57 17.79
CA ASP A 149 -0.64 -0.63 18.44
C ASP A 149 -0.91 -1.73 17.39
N LEU A 150 0.16 -2.43 17.05
CA LEU A 150 0.11 -3.49 16.05
C LEU A 150 -0.86 -4.60 16.44
N GLN A 151 -0.89 -4.98 17.72
CA GLN A 151 -1.75 -6.07 18.18
C GLN A 151 -3.23 -5.70 18.08
N ALA A 152 -3.62 -4.51 18.53
CA ALA A 152 -5.01 -4.07 18.44
C ALA A 152 -5.48 -3.96 16.98
N GLU A 153 -4.65 -3.42 16.07
CA GLU A 153 -5.00 -3.32 14.66
C GLU A 153 -5.04 -4.69 13.98
N MET A 154 -4.14 -5.61 14.34
CA MET A 154 -4.20 -6.99 13.83
C MET A 154 -5.47 -7.71 14.29
N ARG A 155 -5.89 -7.53 15.55
CA ARG A 155 -7.17 -8.08 16.05
C ARG A 155 -8.34 -7.50 15.26
N ARG A 156 -8.39 -6.20 15.06
CA ARG A 156 -9.42 -5.53 14.26
C ARG A 156 -9.50 -6.06 12.82
N VAL A 157 -8.35 -6.33 12.19
CA VAL A 157 -8.29 -6.96 10.87
C VAL A 157 -8.78 -8.41 10.92
N ALA A 158 -8.40 -9.18 11.94
CA ALA A 158 -8.85 -10.57 12.11
C ALA A 158 -10.37 -10.64 12.29
N ASP A 159 -10.93 -9.78 13.15
CA ASP A 159 -12.38 -9.67 13.37
C ASP A 159 -13.11 -9.31 12.07
N PHE A 160 -12.61 -8.32 11.33
CA PHE A 160 -13.18 -7.95 10.04
C PHE A 160 -13.13 -9.11 9.03
N LEU A 161 -12.10 -9.93 9.07
CA LEU A 161 -11.94 -11.08 8.18
C LEU A 161 -12.68 -12.33 8.67
N ASP A 162 -13.38 -12.31 9.81
CA ASP A 162 -13.95 -13.49 10.49
C ASP A 162 -12.90 -14.61 10.69
N ALA A 163 -11.68 -14.20 11.02
CA ALA A 163 -10.58 -15.12 11.27
C ALA A 163 -10.52 -15.45 12.77
N ALA A 164 -10.96 -16.64 13.15
CA ALA A 164 -10.80 -17.13 14.51
C ALA A 164 -9.32 -17.46 14.77
N ILE A 165 -8.71 -16.73 15.68
CA ILE A 165 -7.30 -16.89 16.07
C ILE A 165 -7.24 -17.23 17.55
N ASP A 166 -6.58 -18.33 17.88
CA ASP A 166 -6.32 -18.72 19.26
C ASP A 166 -5.53 -17.63 20.00
N ASP A 167 -5.96 -17.28 21.22
CA ASP A 167 -5.32 -16.21 21.98
C ASP A 167 -3.85 -16.47 22.27
N GLY A 168 -3.43 -17.72 22.40
CA GLY A 168 -2.04 -18.11 22.60
C GLY A 168 -1.13 -17.81 21.40
N LEU A 169 -1.69 -17.66 20.20
CA LEU A 169 -0.93 -17.37 18.97
C LEU A 169 -0.62 -15.88 18.79
N TRP A 170 -1.37 -14.97 19.41
CA TRP A 170 -1.21 -13.54 19.20
C TRP A 170 0.21 -13.02 19.43
N PRO A 171 0.93 -13.40 20.49
CA PRO A 171 2.29 -12.90 20.69
C PRO A 171 3.22 -13.24 19.53
N SER A 172 3.14 -14.47 19.01
CA SER A 172 3.98 -14.90 17.88
C SER A 172 3.60 -14.24 16.56
N LEU A 173 2.30 -14.04 16.31
CA LEU A 173 1.81 -13.34 15.10
C LEU A 173 2.21 -11.87 15.10
N VAL A 174 2.06 -11.17 16.24
CA VAL A 174 2.47 -9.77 16.38
C VAL A 174 3.98 -9.63 16.24
N GLN A 175 4.75 -10.54 16.84
CA GLN A 175 6.20 -10.57 16.66
C GLN A 175 6.58 -10.74 15.19
N ALA A 176 5.97 -11.70 14.49
CA ALA A 176 6.25 -11.97 13.07
C ALA A 176 5.86 -10.80 12.16
N ALA A 177 4.78 -10.08 12.48
CA ALA A 177 4.31 -8.92 11.75
C ALA A 177 5.03 -7.61 12.14
N SER A 178 5.92 -7.64 13.13
CA SER A 178 6.69 -6.45 13.51
C SER A 178 7.62 -5.99 12.38
N PHE A 179 7.87 -4.67 12.30
CA PHE A 179 8.78 -4.13 11.28
C PHE A 179 10.17 -4.76 11.36
N GLN A 180 10.68 -5.02 12.55
CA GLN A 180 11.98 -5.62 12.78
C GLN A 180 12.03 -7.07 12.25
N ALA A 181 11.02 -7.88 12.54
CA ALA A 181 10.95 -9.26 12.05
C ALA A 181 10.79 -9.31 10.53
N MET A 182 9.90 -8.50 9.96
CA MET A 182 9.72 -8.41 8.51
C MET A 182 10.98 -7.95 7.80
N ARG A 183 11.71 -7.00 8.37
CA ARG A 183 13.00 -6.54 7.82
C ARG A 183 14.08 -7.61 7.91
N ALA A 184 14.12 -8.38 9.01
CA ALA A 184 15.09 -9.46 9.20
C ALA A 184 14.85 -10.63 8.26
N SER A 185 13.58 -10.98 7.99
CA SER A 185 13.18 -12.06 7.10
C SER A 185 12.80 -11.59 5.68
N GLY A 186 13.07 -10.34 5.36
CA GLY A 186 12.53 -9.67 4.17
C GLY A 186 12.82 -10.39 2.86
N ASP A 187 14.01 -10.96 2.69
CA ASP A 187 14.38 -11.70 1.48
C ASP A 187 13.61 -13.04 1.32
N ALA A 188 13.13 -13.63 2.42
CA ALA A 188 12.28 -14.80 2.39
C ALA A 188 10.81 -14.43 2.13
N VAL A 189 10.34 -13.34 2.74
CA VAL A 189 8.94 -12.86 2.60
C VAL A 189 8.70 -12.21 1.25
N MET A 190 9.70 -11.49 0.71
CA MET A 190 9.60 -10.75 -0.55
C MET A 190 10.83 -11.03 -1.45
N PRO A 191 10.99 -12.26 -1.94
CA PRO A 191 12.17 -12.65 -2.73
C PRO A 191 12.35 -11.81 -4.02
N GLN A 192 11.28 -11.28 -4.58
CA GLN A 192 11.30 -10.42 -5.77
C GLN A 192 12.08 -9.11 -5.54
N THR A 193 12.26 -8.66 -4.31
CA THR A 193 13.01 -7.43 -4.01
C THR A 193 14.47 -7.53 -4.40
N LYS A 194 15.04 -8.75 -4.47
CA LYS A 194 16.43 -8.99 -4.90
C LYS A 194 16.67 -8.62 -6.37
N SER A 195 15.66 -8.79 -7.22
CA SER A 195 15.75 -8.37 -8.63
C SER A 195 15.40 -6.90 -8.85
N MET A 196 14.64 -6.31 -7.92
CA MET A 196 14.20 -4.92 -8.03
C MET A 196 15.24 -3.93 -7.50
N PHE A 197 15.95 -4.29 -6.43
CA PHE A 197 16.86 -3.40 -5.71
C PHE A 197 18.23 -4.03 -5.51
N PRO A 198 19.34 -3.30 -5.70
CA PRO A 198 20.68 -3.81 -5.41
C PRO A 198 20.84 -4.26 -3.95
N GLU A 199 20.18 -3.57 -3.02
CA GLU A 199 20.19 -3.88 -1.59
C GLU A 199 19.11 -4.90 -1.16
N GLY A 200 18.34 -5.43 -2.12
CA GLY A 200 17.26 -6.38 -1.88
C GLY A 200 16.18 -5.83 -0.95
N SER A 201 15.69 -6.69 -0.05
CA SER A 201 14.62 -6.35 0.89
C SER A 201 14.98 -5.23 1.87
N LYS A 202 16.28 -4.99 2.14
CA LYS A 202 16.73 -3.90 3.03
C LYS A 202 16.35 -2.52 2.48
N ARG A 203 16.34 -2.37 1.16
CA ARG A 203 15.90 -1.13 0.50
C ARG A 203 14.39 -0.97 0.63
N PHE A 204 13.65 -2.05 0.45
CA PHE A 204 12.20 -2.06 0.57
C PHE A 204 11.73 -1.77 2.00
N PHE A 205 12.26 -2.48 3.01
CA PHE A 205 12.00 -2.22 4.43
C PHE A 205 12.95 -1.12 4.94
N ASN A 206 12.66 0.13 4.59
CA ASN A 206 13.56 1.25 4.87
C ASN A 206 13.61 1.60 6.36
N LYS A 207 12.78 2.53 6.84
CA LYS A 207 12.88 3.08 8.22
C LYS A 207 11.74 2.65 9.15
N GLY A 208 10.54 2.38 8.61
CA GLY A 208 9.40 1.92 9.39
C GLY A 208 8.83 2.93 10.39
N VAL A 209 9.02 4.24 10.13
CA VAL A 209 8.57 5.32 11.03
C VAL A 209 7.73 6.35 10.29
N SER A 210 6.83 7.01 11.03
CA SER A 210 6.01 8.14 10.57
C SER A 210 6.67 9.48 10.89
N GLY A 211 6.21 10.55 10.21
CA GLY A 211 6.69 11.91 10.45
C GLY A 211 8.06 12.22 9.85
N ARG A 212 8.53 11.43 8.91
CA ARG A 212 9.85 11.60 8.25
C ARG A 212 9.97 12.87 7.44
N TRP A 213 8.86 13.44 7.05
CA TRP A 213 8.77 14.70 6.32
C TRP A 213 9.20 15.91 7.17
N ARG A 214 9.13 15.79 8.51
CA ARG A 214 9.55 16.87 9.42
C ARG A 214 11.05 17.12 9.30
N GLY A 215 11.42 18.38 9.11
CA GLY A 215 12.81 18.77 8.87
C GLY A 215 13.35 18.46 7.46
N VAL A 216 12.52 17.86 6.58
CA VAL A 216 12.84 17.60 5.17
C VAL A 216 12.07 18.54 4.25
N LEU A 217 10.75 18.67 4.46
CA LEU A 217 9.90 19.57 3.69
C LEU A 217 9.90 20.96 4.33
N ALA A 218 10.05 21.99 3.51
CA ALA A 218 9.96 23.38 3.93
C ALA A 218 8.50 23.82 4.09
N ASP A 219 8.25 24.93 4.79
CA ASP A 219 6.89 25.47 5.01
C ASP A 219 6.12 25.71 3.70
N ALA A 220 6.81 26.13 2.65
CA ALA A 220 6.21 26.31 1.32
C ALA A 220 5.73 24.99 0.71
N ASP A 221 6.44 23.89 0.94
CA ASP A 221 6.08 22.55 0.49
C ASP A 221 4.86 22.04 1.27
N LEU A 222 4.85 22.27 2.59
CA LEU A 222 3.74 21.93 3.47
C LEU A 222 2.47 22.72 3.09
N ALA A 223 2.60 24.04 2.87
CA ALA A 223 1.48 24.87 2.41
C ALA A 223 0.91 24.40 1.05
N SER A 224 1.77 23.88 0.17
CA SER A 224 1.35 23.32 -1.12
C SER A 224 0.63 21.98 -0.94
N TYR A 225 1.08 21.14 -0.02
CA TYR A 225 0.40 19.90 0.37
C TYR A 225 -0.98 20.20 0.95
N ASP A 226 -1.08 21.13 1.90
CA ASP A 226 -2.34 21.49 2.55
C ASP A 226 -3.37 22.05 1.56
N ARG A 227 -2.91 22.84 0.58
CA ARG A 227 -3.77 23.30 -0.52
C ARG A 227 -4.29 22.11 -1.33
N ARG A 228 -3.38 21.20 -1.74
CA ARG A 228 -3.75 20.03 -2.52
C ARG A 228 -4.76 19.16 -1.79
N VAL A 229 -4.57 18.93 -0.49
CA VAL A 229 -5.51 18.19 0.35
C VAL A 229 -6.87 18.87 0.34
N ARG A 230 -6.95 20.16 0.67
CA ARG A 230 -8.22 20.91 0.67
C ARG A 230 -8.94 20.89 -0.67
N ASP A 231 -8.19 20.95 -1.77
CA ASP A 231 -8.77 20.99 -3.13
C ASP A 231 -9.23 19.61 -3.62
N THR A 232 -8.78 18.51 -2.98
CA THR A 232 -8.98 17.17 -3.50
C THR A 232 -9.85 16.29 -2.60
N VAL A 233 -9.78 16.47 -1.28
CA VAL A 233 -10.46 15.57 -0.33
C VAL A 233 -11.23 16.38 0.73
N GLY A 234 -12.31 15.77 1.24
CA GLY A 234 -13.09 16.37 2.34
C GLY A 234 -12.34 16.35 3.68
N PRO A 235 -12.79 17.14 4.66
CA PRO A 235 -12.10 17.32 5.94
C PRO A 235 -11.96 16.02 6.75
N GLY A 236 -12.93 15.13 6.70
CA GLY A 236 -12.87 13.85 7.39
C GLY A 236 -11.76 12.94 6.87
N LEU A 237 -11.65 12.82 5.53
CA LEU A 237 -10.56 12.07 4.91
C LEU A 237 -9.20 12.74 5.17
N ALA A 238 -9.13 14.07 5.09
CA ALA A 238 -7.89 14.80 5.35
C ALA A 238 -7.34 14.50 6.74
N ALA A 239 -8.17 14.62 7.78
CA ALA A 239 -7.79 14.32 9.16
C ALA A 239 -7.36 12.85 9.34
N TRP A 240 -8.10 11.92 8.71
CA TRP A 240 -7.75 10.50 8.79
C TRP A 240 -6.43 10.16 8.07
N LEU A 241 -6.15 10.77 6.94
CA LEU A 241 -4.87 10.59 6.23
C LEU A 241 -3.68 11.12 7.03
N GLU A 242 -3.87 12.14 7.87
CA GLU A 242 -2.79 12.68 8.69
C GLU A 242 -2.46 11.83 9.91
N GLY A 243 -3.47 11.35 10.64
CA GLY A 243 -3.26 10.74 11.95
C GLY A 243 -3.87 9.35 12.15
N GLY A 244 -4.67 8.87 11.20
CA GLY A 244 -5.37 7.60 11.32
C GLY A 244 -6.58 7.68 12.26
N ARG A 245 -7.09 6.51 12.64
CA ARG A 245 -8.29 6.35 13.46
C ARG A 245 -8.12 6.88 14.89
N ARG A 246 -6.92 6.79 15.44
CA ARG A 246 -6.66 7.24 16.82
C ARG A 246 -6.81 8.75 16.98
N GLU A 247 -6.50 9.51 15.95
CA GLU A 247 -6.57 10.99 15.99
C GLU A 247 -7.88 11.50 15.37
N ALA A 248 -8.31 10.92 14.25
CA ALA A 248 -9.48 11.38 13.52
C ALA A 248 -10.81 10.67 13.89
N GLY A 249 -10.75 9.61 14.71
CA GLY A 249 -11.91 8.79 15.02
C GLY A 249 -12.20 7.69 13.99
N ASP A 250 -13.28 6.95 14.20
CA ASP A 250 -13.68 5.86 13.30
C ASP A 250 -14.12 6.43 11.94
N PRO A 251 -13.48 6.03 10.83
CA PRO A 251 -13.86 6.45 9.49
C PRO A 251 -15.34 6.24 9.14
N ARG A 252 -15.97 5.21 9.68
CA ARG A 252 -17.38 4.87 9.38
C ARG A 252 -18.37 5.92 9.85
N VAL A 253 -18.04 6.63 10.93
CA VAL A 253 -18.90 7.68 11.51
C VAL A 253 -18.38 9.10 11.23
N ALA A 254 -17.20 9.21 10.64
CA ALA A 254 -16.62 10.49 10.28
C ALA A 254 -17.49 11.23 9.24
N PRO A 255 -17.57 12.58 9.30
CA PRO A 255 -18.23 13.38 8.27
C PRO A 255 -17.53 13.23 6.91
N ASP A 256 -18.25 13.56 5.85
CA ASP A 256 -17.72 13.59 4.49
C ASP A 256 -16.81 14.78 4.25
#